data_d60309bc44f30c11dd733e422a85deff
#
_entry.id   d60309bc44f30c11dd733e422a85deff
#
_cell.length_a   1.000
_cell.length_b   1.000
_cell.length_c   1.000
_cell.angle_alpha   90.00
_cell.angle_beta   90.00
_cell.angle_gamma   90.00
#
_symmetry.space_group_name_H-M   'P 1'
#
loop_
_entity.id
_entity.type
_entity.pdbx_description
1 polymer ?
#
loop_
_entity_poly.entity_id
_entity_poly.type
_entity_poly.pdbx_seq_one_letter_code
_entity_poly.pdbx_strand_id
1 'polypeptide(L)'
;VHMLSTSAFNALLKTLEEPPGHVKFVFATTEIKKIPVTIVSRCQRFDLKRLTTESLAEHLGRIAAKESITIDASALHLLSIAAEGSVRDGLSLLDQAIAHQTGQGAIEESAVRTMLGMADRTRLCELLTQLFEGNIEACLQQCNHLYIDGASADQLLQDCLQMVHYMTSIKV
;
A
#
# COMPACT_ATOMS: atom_id res chain seq x y z
N VAL A 1 12.75 1.04 17.55
CA VAL A 1 13.83 0.65 18.49
C VAL A 1 14.96 -0.10 17.76
N HIS A 2 14.73 -0.75 16.62
CA HIS A 2 15.75 -1.47 15.82
C HIS A 2 16.88 -0.57 15.27
N MET A 3 16.76 0.76 15.40
CA MET A 3 17.78 1.74 15.02
C MET A 3 18.82 1.99 16.16
N LEU A 4 18.60 1.45 17.34
CA LEU A 4 19.54 1.59 18.45
C LEU A 4 20.79 0.73 18.21
N SER A 5 21.96 1.27 18.60
CA SER A 5 23.21 0.50 18.59
C SER A 5 23.21 -0.57 19.69
N THR A 6 24.05 -1.59 19.53
CA THR A 6 24.21 -2.64 20.55
C THR A 6 24.65 -2.06 21.90
N SER A 7 25.51 -1.03 21.90
CA SER A 7 25.94 -0.35 23.12
C SER A 7 24.78 0.38 23.81
N ALA A 8 23.87 1.00 23.04
CA ALA A 8 22.68 1.64 23.59
C ALA A 8 21.71 0.62 24.21
N PHE A 9 21.51 -0.55 23.56
CA PHE A 9 20.75 -1.64 24.17
C PHE A 9 21.37 -2.12 25.49
N ASN A 10 22.68 -2.30 25.52
CA ASN A 10 23.38 -2.73 26.74
C ASN A 10 23.24 -1.71 27.88
N ALA A 11 23.28 -0.42 27.58
CA ALA A 11 23.06 0.64 28.59
C ALA A 11 21.63 0.62 29.18
N LEU A 12 20.63 0.17 28.41
CA LEU A 12 19.24 0.06 28.86
C LEU A 12 18.97 -1.18 29.73
N LEU A 13 19.81 -2.22 29.66
CA LEU A 13 19.54 -3.51 30.32
C LEU A 13 19.30 -3.35 31.81
N LYS A 14 20.17 -2.60 32.52
CA LYS A 14 20.05 -2.39 33.96
C LYS A 14 18.72 -1.74 34.37
N THR A 15 18.28 -0.74 33.62
CA THR A 15 17.00 -0.04 33.88
C THR A 15 15.79 -0.89 33.47
N LEU A 16 15.95 -1.80 32.51
CA LEU A 16 14.90 -2.74 32.14
C LEU A 16 14.72 -3.87 33.13
N GLU A 17 15.81 -4.27 33.83
CA GLU A 17 15.78 -5.28 34.87
C GLU A 17 15.11 -4.74 36.15
N GLU A 18 15.45 -3.52 36.51
CA GLU A 18 14.93 -2.84 37.71
C GLU A 18 14.34 -1.46 37.36
N PRO A 19 13.21 -1.43 36.65
CA PRO A 19 12.60 -0.16 36.25
C PRO A 19 12.06 0.60 37.46
N PRO A 20 12.22 1.92 37.53
CA PRO A 20 11.54 2.73 38.53
C PRO A 20 10.04 2.52 38.46
N GLY A 21 9.35 2.47 39.62
CA GLY A 21 7.94 2.06 39.67
C GLY A 21 6.96 2.91 38.87
N HIS A 22 7.35 4.12 38.47
CA HIS A 22 6.56 5.03 37.62
C HIS A 22 6.95 4.99 36.13
N VAL A 23 7.95 4.17 35.72
CA VAL A 23 8.44 4.09 34.35
C VAL A 23 7.92 2.83 33.66
N LYS A 24 7.40 2.99 32.47
CA LYS A 24 7.04 1.89 31.56
C LYS A 24 7.78 2.07 30.23
N PHE A 25 8.46 1.01 29.79
CA PHE A 25 9.13 1.01 28.50
C PHE A 25 8.19 0.43 27.43
N VAL A 26 8.02 1.18 26.34
CA VAL A 26 7.28 0.73 25.16
C VAL A 26 8.23 0.77 23.98
N PHE A 27 8.52 -0.40 23.42
CA PHE A 27 9.37 -0.55 22.24
C PHE A 27 8.53 -0.89 21.03
N ALA A 28 8.66 -0.14 19.95
CA ALA A 28 8.04 -0.42 18.67
C ALA A 28 9.13 -0.74 17.64
N THR A 29 8.91 -1.79 16.85
CA THR A 29 9.80 -2.21 15.78
C THR A 29 9.05 -2.94 14.69
N THR A 30 9.49 -2.80 13.45
CA THR A 30 9.10 -3.65 12.31
C THR A 30 10.04 -4.84 12.14
N GLU A 31 11.21 -4.85 12.83
CA GLU A 31 12.27 -5.83 12.66
C GLU A 31 12.66 -6.46 14.00
N ILE A 32 11.82 -7.36 14.48
CA ILE A 32 12.06 -8.03 15.77
C ILE A 32 13.41 -8.76 15.82
N LYS A 33 13.89 -9.31 14.69
CA LYS A 33 15.16 -10.04 14.58
C LYS A 33 16.38 -9.17 14.89
N LYS A 34 16.28 -7.85 14.77
CA LYS A 34 17.35 -6.90 15.10
C LYS A 34 17.38 -6.53 16.58
N ILE A 35 16.40 -6.93 17.36
CA ILE A 35 16.36 -6.66 18.80
C ILE A 35 17.08 -7.77 19.55
N PRO A 36 18.05 -7.44 20.44
CA PRO A 36 18.74 -8.44 21.25
C PRO A 36 17.76 -9.30 22.06
N VAL A 37 18.01 -10.61 22.12
CA VAL A 37 17.18 -11.55 22.89
C VAL A 37 17.09 -11.16 24.36
N THR A 38 18.15 -10.57 24.91
CA THR A 38 18.21 -10.05 26.29
C THR A 38 17.16 -8.96 26.57
N ILE A 39 16.79 -8.16 25.58
CA ILE A 39 15.73 -7.16 25.67
C ILE A 39 14.36 -7.83 25.49
N VAL A 40 14.23 -8.65 24.45
CA VAL A 40 12.93 -9.31 24.12
C VAL A 40 12.45 -10.20 25.28
N SER A 41 13.37 -10.91 25.96
CA SER A 41 13.02 -11.79 27.09
C SER A 41 12.48 -11.05 28.33
N ARG A 42 12.68 -9.74 28.42
CA ARG A 42 12.19 -8.89 29.52
C ARG A 42 10.96 -8.07 29.15
N CYS A 43 10.46 -8.24 27.93
CA CYS A 43 9.31 -7.50 27.40
C CYS A 43 8.14 -8.43 27.08
N GLN A 44 6.94 -7.94 27.33
CA GLN A 44 5.75 -8.58 26.77
C GLN A 44 5.62 -8.17 25.31
N ARG A 45 5.48 -9.14 24.41
CA ARG A 45 5.34 -8.90 22.98
C ARG A 45 3.88 -8.84 22.56
N PHE A 46 3.56 -7.85 21.73
CA PHE A 46 2.28 -7.66 21.07
C PHE A 46 2.51 -7.52 19.57
N ASP A 47 2.05 -8.49 18.80
CA ASP A 47 2.17 -8.46 17.35
C ASP A 47 0.99 -7.68 16.74
N LEU A 48 1.29 -6.56 16.08
CA LEU A 48 0.32 -5.76 15.35
C LEU A 48 0.22 -6.28 13.91
N LYS A 49 -1.02 -6.39 13.41
CA LYS A 49 -1.30 -6.86 12.05
C LYS A 49 -1.55 -5.68 11.13
N ARG A 50 -1.27 -5.87 9.84
CA ARG A 50 -1.74 -4.95 8.79
C ARG A 50 -3.26 -4.95 8.76
N LEU A 51 -3.87 -3.83 8.41
CA LEU A 51 -5.31 -3.76 8.18
C LEU A 51 -5.68 -4.52 6.91
N THR A 52 -6.89 -5.09 6.91
CA THR A 52 -7.47 -5.60 5.67
C THR A 52 -7.89 -4.44 4.78
N THR A 53 -8.01 -4.69 3.48
CA THR A 53 -8.44 -3.69 2.49
C THR A 53 -9.78 -3.08 2.88
N GLU A 54 -10.73 -3.90 3.33
CA GLU A 54 -12.07 -3.47 3.74
C GLU A 54 -12.02 -2.56 4.96
N SER A 55 -11.26 -2.95 6.00
CA SER A 55 -11.11 -2.15 7.22
C SER A 55 -10.42 -0.81 6.93
N LEU A 56 -9.46 -0.81 6.02
CA LEU A 56 -8.77 0.41 5.61
C LEU A 56 -9.70 1.32 4.78
N ALA A 57 -10.46 0.76 3.83
CA ALA A 57 -11.44 1.50 3.05
C ALA A 57 -12.50 2.18 3.92
N GLU A 58 -13.04 1.44 4.91
CA GLU A 58 -13.96 2.00 5.89
C GLU A 58 -13.34 3.14 6.70
N HIS A 59 -12.08 2.96 7.12
CA HIS A 59 -11.36 3.98 7.86
C HIS A 59 -11.15 5.25 7.04
N LEU A 60 -10.67 5.14 5.79
CA LEU A 60 -10.47 6.26 4.87
C LEU A 60 -11.80 6.97 4.56
N GLY A 61 -12.88 6.20 4.34
CA GLY A 61 -14.22 6.76 4.11
C GLY A 61 -14.72 7.59 5.30
N ARG A 62 -14.48 7.14 6.54
CA ARG A 62 -14.82 7.92 7.75
C ARG A 62 -14.03 9.23 7.84
N ILE A 63 -12.78 9.24 7.39
CA ILE A 63 -11.95 10.45 7.37
C ILE A 63 -12.43 11.39 6.27
N ALA A 64 -12.63 10.90 5.05
CA ALA A 64 -13.17 11.69 3.94
C ALA A 64 -14.49 12.38 4.32
N ALA A 65 -15.40 11.65 5.00
CA ALA A 65 -16.66 12.22 5.48
C ALA A 65 -16.46 13.34 6.52
N LYS A 66 -15.46 13.23 7.42
CA LYS A 66 -15.12 14.31 8.38
C LYS A 66 -14.57 15.55 7.69
N GLU A 67 -13.84 15.38 6.61
CA GLU A 67 -13.29 16.46 5.78
C GLU A 67 -14.34 16.99 4.76
N SER A 68 -15.59 16.49 4.82
CA SER A 68 -16.68 16.87 3.90
C SER A 68 -16.37 16.55 2.43
N ILE A 69 -15.60 15.49 2.19
CA ILE A 69 -15.20 15.06 0.86
C ILE A 69 -16.05 13.86 0.45
N THR A 70 -16.63 13.96 -0.75
CA THR A 70 -17.34 12.84 -1.36
C THR A 70 -16.38 12.02 -2.20
N ILE A 71 -16.35 10.71 -1.97
CA ILE A 71 -15.50 9.77 -2.69
C ILE A 71 -16.27 8.46 -2.94
N ASP A 72 -16.11 7.90 -4.12
CA ASP A 72 -16.77 6.66 -4.49
C ASP A 72 -16.21 5.46 -3.71
N ALA A 73 -17.07 4.49 -3.43
CA ALA A 73 -16.66 3.27 -2.73
C ALA A 73 -15.58 2.48 -3.50
N SER A 74 -15.64 2.46 -4.83
CA SER A 74 -14.62 1.85 -5.69
C SER A 74 -13.28 2.59 -5.62
N ALA A 75 -13.30 3.93 -5.55
CA ALA A 75 -12.11 4.75 -5.37
C ALA A 75 -11.45 4.49 -4.01
N LEU A 76 -12.24 4.44 -2.91
CA LEU A 76 -11.75 4.09 -1.57
C LEU A 76 -11.12 2.68 -1.54
N HIS A 77 -11.76 1.72 -2.19
CA HIS A 77 -11.24 0.36 -2.28
C HIS A 77 -9.89 0.33 -3.00
N LEU A 78 -9.76 1.08 -4.09
CA LEU A 78 -8.53 1.17 -4.88
C LEU A 78 -7.38 1.80 -4.07
N LEU A 79 -7.64 2.91 -3.37
CA LEU A 79 -6.68 3.54 -2.46
C LEU A 79 -6.23 2.56 -1.36
N SER A 80 -7.17 1.75 -0.83
CA SER A 80 -6.88 0.79 0.23
C SER A 80 -6.04 -0.39 -0.24
N ILE A 81 -6.22 -0.84 -1.50
CA ILE A 81 -5.34 -1.83 -2.12
C ILE A 81 -3.93 -1.26 -2.27
N ALA A 82 -3.80 -0.05 -2.84
CA ALA A 82 -2.53 0.60 -3.06
C ALA A 82 -1.75 0.90 -1.76
N ALA A 83 -2.46 1.10 -0.65
CA ALA A 83 -1.88 1.34 0.67
C ALA A 83 -1.39 0.06 1.38
N GLU A 84 -1.66 -1.14 0.86
CA GLU A 84 -1.19 -2.44 1.38
C GLU A 84 -1.37 -2.64 2.89
N GLY A 85 -2.49 -2.15 3.45
CA GLY A 85 -2.82 -2.25 4.87
C GLY A 85 -2.10 -1.24 5.77
N SER A 86 -1.42 -0.24 5.20
CA SER A 86 -0.79 0.87 5.90
C SER A 86 -1.74 2.06 5.99
N VAL A 87 -2.12 2.46 7.21
CA VAL A 87 -2.96 3.66 7.42
C VAL A 87 -2.25 4.93 6.98
N ARG A 88 -0.94 5.04 7.25
CA ARG A 88 -0.14 6.20 6.83
C ARG A 88 -0.19 6.40 5.32
N ASP A 89 0.10 5.33 4.57
CA ASP A 89 0.16 5.39 3.11
C ASP A 89 -1.25 5.62 2.55
N GLY A 90 -2.28 4.99 3.14
CA GLY A 90 -3.67 5.23 2.78
C GLY A 90 -4.10 6.70 2.95
N LEU A 91 -3.71 7.35 4.06
CA LEU A 91 -3.99 8.77 4.28
C LEU A 91 -3.24 9.65 3.28
N SER A 92 -1.95 9.35 3.03
CA SER A 92 -1.17 10.11 2.04
C SER A 92 -1.74 9.99 0.64
N LEU A 93 -2.24 8.80 0.25
CA LEU A 93 -2.92 8.60 -1.03
C LEU A 93 -4.27 9.30 -1.09
N LEU A 94 -5.02 9.31 0.02
CA LEU A 94 -6.28 10.06 0.10
C LEU A 94 -6.03 11.57 -0.07
N ASP A 95 -5.03 12.13 0.61
CA ASP A 95 -4.64 13.54 0.47
C ASP A 95 -4.26 13.88 -0.98
N GLN A 96 -3.51 12.99 -1.64
CA GLN A 96 -3.18 13.15 -3.06
C GLN A 96 -4.43 13.13 -3.94
N ALA A 97 -5.36 12.20 -3.70
CA ALA A 97 -6.61 12.11 -4.46
C ALA A 97 -7.46 13.39 -4.31
N ILE A 98 -7.49 13.96 -3.11
CA ILE A 98 -8.15 15.24 -2.83
C ILE A 98 -7.48 16.38 -3.59
N ALA A 99 -6.14 16.44 -3.56
CA ALA A 99 -5.38 17.48 -4.26
C ALA A 99 -5.49 17.40 -5.80
N HIS A 100 -5.67 16.20 -6.34
CA HIS A 100 -5.88 15.97 -7.77
C HIS A 100 -7.33 16.21 -8.24
N GLN A 101 -8.27 16.41 -7.31
CA GLN A 101 -9.67 16.68 -7.65
C GLN A 101 -9.79 18.07 -8.32
N THR A 102 -10.18 18.09 -9.59
CA THR A 102 -10.28 19.32 -10.40
C THR A 102 -11.69 19.94 -10.44
N GLY A 103 -12.60 19.53 -9.51
CA GLY A 103 -14.00 20.02 -9.54
C GLY A 103 -14.75 19.78 -8.22
N GLN A 104 -15.99 20.30 -8.17
CA GLN A 104 -16.95 20.11 -7.06
C GLN A 104 -17.74 18.79 -7.26
N GLY A 105 -17.08 17.64 -7.28
CA GLY A 105 -17.75 16.35 -7.46
C GLY A 105 -17.23 15.30 -6.50
N ALA A 106 -17.73 14.07 -6.59
CA ALA A 106 -17.14 12.94 -5.90
C ALA A 106 -15.78 12.59 -6.56
N ILE A 107 -14.84 12.13 -5.76
CA ILE A 107 -13.60 11.53 -6.28
C ILE A 107 -13.95 10.17 -6.88
N GLU A 108 -13.88 10.08 -8.20
CA GLU A 108 -14.22 8.88 -8.96
C GLU A 108 -13.03 7.89 -9.00
N GLU A 109 -13.35 6.62 -9.23
CA GLU A 109 -12.34 5.57 -9.41
C GLU A 109 -11.37 5.89 -10.55
N SER A 110 -11.85 6.47 -11.65
CA SER A 110 -11.07 6.86 -12.82
C SER A 110 -9.95 7.86 -12.47
N ALA A 111 -10.26 8.85 -11.62
CA ALA A 111 -9.31 9.85 -11.16
C ALA A 111 -8.21 9.20 -10.28
N VAL A 112 -8.61 8.29 -9.39
CA VAL A 112 -7.66 7.57 -8.53
C VAL A 112 -6.75 6.64 -9.37
N ARG A 113 -7.29 5.95 -10.38
CA ARG A 113 -6.49 5.14 -11.31
C ARG A 113 -5.43 5.95 -12.03
N THR A 114 -5.82 7.12 -12.55
CA THR A 114 -4.90 8.02 -13.24
C THR A 114 -3.82 8.53 -12.27
N MET A 115 -4.20 8.93 -11.07
CA MET A 115 -3.25 9.38 -10.03
C MET A 115 -2.24 8.30 -9.64
N LEU A 116 -2.69 7.04 -9.54
CA LEU A 116 -1.84 5.90 -9.21
C LEU A 116 -1.02 5.39 -10.41
N GLY A 117 -1.18 5.97 -11.59
CA GLY A 117 -0.52 5.51 -12.83
C GLY A 117 -0.95 4.10 -13.26
N MET A 118 -2.14 3.67 -12.84
CA MET A 118 -2.66 2.35 -13.20
C MET A 118 -3.16 2.33 -14.64
N ALA A 119 -2.70 1.36 -15.42
CA ALA A 119 -3.18 1.16 -16.78
C ALA A 119 -4.70 0.84 -16.80
N ASP A 120 -5.39 1.31 -17.84
CA ASP A 120 -6.77 0.91 -18.08
C ASP A 120 -6.84 -0.61 -18.27
N ARG A 121 -7.69 -1.28 -17.48
CA ARG A 121 -7.84 -2.75 -17.53
C ARG A 121 -8.23 -3.25 -18.93
N THR A 122 -9.00 -2.47 -19.67
CA THR A 122 -9.39 -2.83 -21.04
C THR A 122 -8.16 -2.88 -21.95
N ARG A 123 -7.35 -1.83 -21.90
CA ARG A 123 -6.09 -1.75 -22.67
C ARG A 123 -5.07 -2.80 -22.25
N LEU A 124 -5.05 -3.13 -20.96
CA LEU A 124 -4.20 -4.20 -20.44
C LEU A 124 -4.63 -5.58 -20.97
N CYS A 125 -5.95 -5.84 -21.01
CA CYS A 125 -6.48 -7.06 -21.62
C CYS A 125 -6.18 -7.14 -23.11
N GLU A 126 -6.29 -6.03 -23.84
CA GLU A 126 -5.92 -5.94 -25.25
C GLU A 126 -4.43 -6.25 -25.45
N LEU A 127 -3.56 -5.64 -24.63
CA LEU A 127 -2.13 -5.91 -24.65
C LEU A 127 -1.80 -7.39 -24.44
N LEU A 128 -2.41 -8.00 -23.40
CA LEU A 128 -2.21 -9.43 -23.12
C LEU A 128 -2.76 -10.31 -24.24
N THR A 129 -3.88 -9.93 -24.85
CA THR A 129 -4.45 -10.66 -26.01
C THR A 129 -3.46 -10.64 -27.17
N GLN A 130 -2.94 -9.47 -27.55
CA GLN A 130 -1.94 -9.35 -28.63
C GLN A 130 -0.65 -10.12 -28.31
N LEU A 131 -0.24 -10.12 -27.04
CA LEU A 131 0.94 -10.88 -26.58
C LEU A 131 0.73 -12.39 -26.75
N PHE A 132 -0.43 -12.92 -26.33
CA PHE A 132 -0.72 -14.35 -26.42
C PHE A 132 -1.02 -14.83 -27.85
N GLU A 133 -1.50 -13.94 -28.71
CA GLU A 133 -1.67 -14.19 -30.15
C GLU A 133 -0.33 -14.13 -30.91
N GLY A 134 0.75 -13.66 -30.27
CA GLY A 134 2.05 -13.53 -30.90
C GLY A 134 2.18 -12.32 -31.86
N ASN A 135 1.26 -11.37 -31.76
CA ASN A 135 1.26 -10.15 -32.58
C ASN A 135 2.18 -9.10 -31.96
N ILE A 136 3.49 -9.26 -32.20
CA ILE A 136 4.53 -8.45 -31.55
C ILE A 136 4.41 -6.97 -31.91
N GLU A 137 4.06 -6.65 -33.18
CA GLU A 137 3.94 -5.27 -33.64
C GLU A 137 2.83 -4.52 -32.89
N ALA A 138 1.64 -5.08 -32.84
CA ALA A 138 0.51 -4.50 -32.10
C ALA A 138 0.79 -4.41 -30.59
N CYS A 139 1.46 -5.42 -30.02
CA CYS A 139 1.87 -5.42 -28.63
C CYS A 139 2.82 -4.23 -28.30
N LEU A 140 3.83 -4.00 -29.13
CA LEU A 140 4.78 -2.89 -28.94
C LEU A 140 4.10 -1.52 -29.12
N GLN A 141 3.20 -1.40 -30.10
CA GLN A 141 2.40 -0.17 -30.29
C GLN A 141 1.54 0.12 -29.05
N GLN A 142 0.87 -0.87 -28.51
CA GLN A 142 0.03 -0.73 -27.31
C GLN A 142 0.85 -0.39 -26.06
N CYS A 143 2.01 -1.03 -25.88
CA CYS A 143 2.94 -0.67 -24.80
C CYS A 143 3.39 0.80 -24.91
N ASN A 144 3.72 1.25 -26.12
CA ASN A 144 4.16 2.63 -26.34
C ASN A 144 3.04 3.64 -26.07
N HIS A 145 1.80 3.33 -26.43
CA HIS A 145 0.64 4.18 -26.12
C HIS A 145 0.42 4.27 -24.59
N LEU A 146 0.47 3.15 -23.87
CA LEU A 146 0.34 3.16 -22.40
C LEU A 146 1.47 3.93 -21.72
N TYR A 147 2.69 3.86 -22.27
CA TYR A 147 3.83 4.63 -21.77
C TYR A 147 3.65 6.14 -22.00
N ILE A 148 3.17 6.55 -23.19
CA ILE A 148 2.88 7.97 -23.49
C ILE A 148 1.77 8.51 -22.60
N ASP A 149 0.76 7.68 -22.27
CA ASP A 149 -0.35 8.03 -21.37
C ASP A 149 0.07 8.06 -19.88
N GLY A 150 1.37 7.82 -19.58
CA GLY A 150 1.95 8.00 -18.26
C GLY A 150 2.12 6.74 -17.42
N ALA A 151 1.81 5.55 -17.95
CA ALA A 151 2.08 4.31 -17.25
C ALA A 151 3.60 4.04 -17.18
N SER A 152 4.12 3.72 -16.00
CA SER A 152 5.52 3.30 -15.88
C SER A 152 5.67 1.84 -16.34
N ALA A 153 6.84 1.50 -16.89
CA ALA A 153 7.12 0.13 -17.35
C ALA A 153 7.01 -0.90 -16.21
N ASP A 154 7.49 -0.55 -15.03
CA ASP A 154 7.42 -1.41 -13.84
C ASP A 154 5.98 -1.65 -13.41
N GLN A 155 5.14 -0.60 -13.39
CA GLN A 155 3.73 -0.71 -13.05
C GLN A 155 2.98 -1.55 -14.09
N LEU A 156 3.23 -1.30 -15.38
CA LEU A 156 2.62 -2.07 -16.47
C LEU A 156 2.94 -3.57 -16.34
N LEU A 157 4.19 -3.92 -16.03
CA LEU A 157 4.60 -5.30 -15.80
C LEU A 157 3.88 -5.91 -14.59
N GLN A 158 3.78 -5.18 -13.49
CA GLN A 158 3.05 -5.64 -12.30
C GLN A 158 1.58 -5.87 -12.59
N ASP A 159 0.93 -4.95 -13.30
CA ASP A 159 -0.48 -5.06 -13.68
C ASP A 159 -0.70 -6.26 -14.61
N CYS A 160 0.19 -6.51 -15.57
CA CYS A 160 0.18 -7.71 -16.42
C CYS A 160 0.30 -8.99 -15.59
N LEU A 161 1.27 -9.06 -14.68
CA LEU A 161 1.48 -10.23 -13.82
C LEU A 161 0.27 -10.49 -12.92
N GLN A 162 -0.32 -9.43 -12.35
CA GLN A 162 -1.51 -9.55 -11.52
C GLN A 162 -2.72 -10.05 -12.32
N MET A 163 -2.89 -9.56 -13.57
CA MET A 163 -3.97 -10.02 -14.44
C MET A 163 -3.80 -11.48 -14.84
N VAL A 164 -2.58 -11.90 -15.20
CA VAL A 164 -2.27 -13.30 -15.53
C VAL A 164 -2.50 -14.20 -14.31
N HIS A 165 -2.07 -13.77 -13.13
CA HIS A 165 -2.32 -14.49 -11.88
C HIS A 165 -3.82 -14.64 -11.60
N TYR A 166 -4.60 -13.58 -11.78
CA TYR A 166 -6.05 -13.62 -11.62
C TYR A 166 -6.70 -14.61 -12.61
N MET A 167 -6.33 -14.54 -13.89
CA MET A 167 -6.84 -15.45 -14.91
C MET A 167 -6.48 -16.92 -14.63
N THR A 168 -5.28 -17.19 -14.12
CA THR A 168 -4.88 -18.54 -13.72
C THR A 168 -5.64 -19.06 -12.51
N SER A 169 -5.93 -18.17 -11.53
CA SER A 169 -6.68 -18.52 -10.31
C SER A 169 -8.14 -18.87 -10.57
N ILE A 170 -8.76 -18.31 -11.64
CA ILE A 170 -10.14 -18.62 -12.02
C ILE A 170 -10.24 -20.00 -12.69
N LYS A 171 -9.16 -20.49 -13.29
CA LYS A 171 -9.13 -21.76 -14.03
C LYS A 171 -8.87 -22.99 -13.13
N VAL A 172 -8.55 -22.78 -11.88
CA VAL A 172 -8.35 -23.83 -10.88
C VAL A 172 -9.57 -23.92 -9.97
#